data_55a4bbc8255e5c6d52412de208ffc8ef
#
_entry.id   55a4bbc8255e5c6d52412de208ffc8ef
#
_cell.length_a   1.000
_cell.length_b   1.000
_cell.length_c   1.000
_cell.angle_alpha   90.00
_cell.angle_beta   90.00
_cell.angle_gamma   90.00
#
_symmetry.space_group_name_H-M   'P 1'
#
loop_
_entity.id
_entity.type
_entity.pdbx_description
1 polymer ?
#
loop_
_entity_poly.entity_id
_entity_poly.type
_entity_poly.pdbx_seq_one_letter_code
_entity_poly.pdbx_strand_id
1 'polypeptide(L)'
;PNSNGSQFFITHKETPWLNGGHSVFGKVIKGIEVVNLIKQNDTIENVSIIRVGREARSFKASKIFSNYFEEDKINKEKKIALLKNIKLGKSIEHKTKKSMSISTNSGLQYIKTYTSNGPKVDPKKAIMTHYAVYFEDGSLLDTSILEVAEQYDIVNLKKKNAGGYTPLESRVGPDDAFIPGFKEGLRLLNVGDKAIIYIPYYLAWGEVGSGSMIPPKSNVIFEVEIVELK
;
A
#
# COMPACT_ATOMS: atom_id res chain seq x y z
N PRO A 1 -1.12 16.52 -5.59
CA PRO A 1 -0.05 16.24 -4.62
C PRO A 1 1.26 15.93 -5.36
N ASN A 2 2.37 16.41 -4.81
CA ASN A 2 3.74 16.21 -5.33
C ASN A 2 4.07 16.87 -6.68
N SER A 3 3.31 17.88 -7.11
CA SER A 3 3.52 18.62 -8.35
C SER A 3 3.92 20.09 -8.13
N ASN A 4 4.29 20.46 -6.91
CA ASN A 4 4.71 21.82 -6.59
C ASN A 4 6.12 22.08 -7.13
N GLY A 5 6.19 22.45 -8.39
CA GLY A 5 7.41 22.93 -9.02
C GLY A 5 7.47 24.44 -9.05
N SER A 6 8.12 24.99 -10.08
CA SER A 6 8.24 26.44 -10.32
C SER A 6 7.05 27.03 -11.07
N GLN A 7 6.07 26.24 -11.47
CA GLN A 7 4.91 26.72 -12.22
C GLN A 7 3.87 27.35 -11.28
N PHE A 8 3.33 28.47 -11.69
CA PHE A 8 2.21 29.15 -11.04
C PHE A 8 1.24 29.68 -12.09
N PHE A 9 0.01 29.95 -11.67
CA PHE A 9 -0.97 30.63 -12.54
C PHE A 9 -1.76 31.64 -11.73
N ILE A 10 -2.35 32.61 -12.45
CA ILE A 10 -3.20 33.62 -11.88
C ILE A 10 -4.61 33.36 -12.40
N THR A 11 -5.57 33.22 -11.49
CA THR A 11 -6.98 33.10 -11.84
C THR A 11 -7.53 34.49 -12.14
N HIS A 12 -8.28 34.63 -13.23
CA HIS A 12 -8.92 35.90 -13.61
C HIS A 12 -10.46 35.89 -13.39
N LYS A 13 -10.98 34.78 -12.86
CA LYS A 13 -12.36 34.58 -12.44
C LYS A 13 -12.40 33.58 -11.30
N GLU A 14 -13.56 33.39 -10.67
CA GLU A 14 -13.75 32.37 -9.66
C GLU A 14 -13.57 30.97 -10.23
N THR A 15 -12.83 30.13 -9.50
CA THR A 15 -12.43 28.75 -9.92
C THR A 15 -12.66 27.73 -8.80
N PRO A 16 -13.91 27.55 -8.31
CA PRO A 16 -14.19 26.71 -7.15
C PRO A 16 -13.80 25.24 -7.35
N TRP A 17 -13.73 24.75 -8.59
CA TRP A 17 -13.25 23.39 -8.92
C TRP A 17 -11.77 23.15 -8.61
N LEU A 18 -10.98 24.20 -8.35
CA LEU A 18 -9.56 24.11 -7.94
C LEU A 18 -9.40 23.99 -6.42
N ASN A 19 -10.48 24.16 -5.64
CA ASN A 19 -10.44 24.08 -4.20
C ASN A 19 -10.00 22.68 -3.75
N GLY A 20 -9.05 22.62 -2.80
CA GLY A 20 -8.46 21.38 -2.31
C GLY A 20 -7.40 20.75 -3.24
N GLY A 21 -7.27 21.21 -4.48
CA GLY A 21 -6.28 20.74 -5.45
C GLY A 21 -5.05 21.62 -5.61
N HIS A 22 -5.17 22.91 -5.26
CA HIS A 22 -4.11 23.90 -5.43
C HIS A 22 -3.95 24.80 -4.20
N SER A 23 -2.71 25.25 -3.94
CA SER A 23 -2.40 26.17 -2.84
C SER A 23 -2.47 27.61 -3.32
N VAL A 24 -3.28 28.43 -2.65
CA VAL A 24 -3.32 29.88 -2.88
C VAL A 24 -2.22 30.53 -2.05
N PHE A 25 -1.29 31.22 -2.69
CA PHE A 25 -0.18 31.92 -2.01
C PHE A 25 -0.19 33.45 -2.22
N GLY A 26 -1.12 33.97 -2.98
CA GLY A 26 -1.23 35.42 -3.24
C GLY A 26 -2.53 35.80 -3.93
N LYS A 27 -2.74 37.08 -4.04
CA LYS A 27 -3.85 37.69 -4.82
C LYS A 27 -3.35 38.84 -5.64
N VAL A 28 -3.97 39.09 -6.79
CA VAL A 28 -3.71 40.31 -7.58
C VAL A 28 -4.32 41.52 -6.86
N ILE A 29 -3.51 42.51 -6.55
CA ILE A 29 -3.96 43.75 -5.90
C ILE A 29 -4.06 44.94 -6.89
N LYS A 30 -3.40 44.85 -8.05
CA LYS A 30 -3.44 45.83 -9.13
C LYS A 30 -3.05 45.15 -10.44
N GLY A 31 -3.63 45.58 -11.57
CA GLY A 31 -3.26 45.09 -12.90
C GLY A 31 -4.02 43.83 -13.35
N ILE A 32 -5.19 43.52 -12.80
CA ILE A 32 -6.02 42.42 -13.27
C ILE A 32 -6.43 42.54 -14.73
N GLU A 33 -6.58 43.79 -15.21
CA GLU A 33 -6.86 44.11 -16.60
C GLU A 33 -5.71 43.68 -17.53
N VAL A 34 -4.47 43.71 -17.07
CA VAL A 34 -3.29 43.23 -17.81
C VAL A 34 -3.30 41.68 -17.86
N VAL A 35 -3.64 41.05 -16.76
CA VAL A 35 -3.77 39.55 -16.72
C VAL A 35 -4.77 39.09 -17.77
N ASN A 36 -5.88 39.81 -17.96
CA ASN A 36 -6.92 39.46 -18.93
C ASN A 36 -6.47 39.66 -20.40
N LEU A 37 -5.40 40.40 -20.65
CA LEU A 37 -4.85 40.65 -21.98
C LEU A 37 -3.76 39.63 -22.37
N ILE A 38 -3.23 38.86 -21.43
CA ILE A 38 -2.19 37.85 -21.68
C ILE A 38 -2.71 36.77 -22.63
N LYS A 39 -1.90 36.44 -23.64
CA LYS A 39 -2.19 35.46 -24.67
C LYS A 39 -1.28 34.25 -24.52
N GLN A 40 -1.68 33.13 -25.14
CA GLN A 40 -0.86 31.96 -25.22
C GLN A 40 0.50 32.26 -25.88
N ASN A 41 1.58 31.79 -25.29
CA ASN A 41 2.98 32.01 -25.69
C ASN A 41 3.54 33.42 -25.35
N ASP A 42 2.82 34.26 -24.64
CA ASP A 42 3.43 35.44 -24.03
C ASP A 42 4.52 35.03 -23.04
N THR A 43 5.64 35.73 -23.08
CA THR A 43 6.82 35.44 -22.26
C THR A 43 6.87 36.35 -21.05
N ILE A 44 7.15 35.78 -19.88
CA ILE A 44 7.47 36.55 -18.67
C ILE A 44 8.92 37.03 -18.81
N GLU A 45 9.14 38.31 -19.08
CA GLU A 45 10.48 38.87 -19.25
C GLU A 45 11.18 39.13 -17.92
N ASN A 46 10.44 39.56 -16.91
CA ASN A 46 10.99 39.89 -15.60
C ASN A 46 9.98 39.68 -14.46
N VAL A 47 10.45 39.22 -13.33
CA VAL A 47 9.70 39.12 -12.07
C VAL A 47 10.51 39.78 -10.97
N SER A 48 9.96 40.86 -10.39
CA SER A 48 10.58 41.54 -9.26
C SER A 48 9.85 41.24 -7.96
N ILE A 49 10.57 40.73 -6.97
CA ILE A 49 10.03 40.42 -5.62
C ILE A 49 10.36 41.58 -4.69
N ILE A 50 9.33 42.32 -4.26
CA ILE A 50 9.44 43.42 -3.31
C ILE A 50 9.15 42.93 -1.91
N ARG A 51 10.14 42.97 -1.01
CA ARG A 51 10.01 42.53 0.37
C ARG A 51 9.62 43.69 1.28
N VAL A 52 8.41 43.63 1.82
CA VAL A 52 7.87 44.66 2.71
C VAL A 52 7.77 44.13 4.13
N GLY A 53 8.29 44.85 5.10
CA GLY A 53 8.31 44.48 6.51
C GLY A 53 9.54 43.69 6.92
N ARG A 54 9.74 43.57 8.23
CA ARG A 54 10.93 42.93 8.83
C ARG A 54 11.00 41.43 8.51
N GLU A 55 9.90 40.74 8.63
CA GLU A 55 9.79 39.30 8.38
C GLU A 55 10.12 38.94 6.93
N ALA A 56 9.52 39.64 5.97
CA ALA A 56 9.78 39.41 4.55
C ALA A 56 11.24 39.70 4.17
N ARG A 57 11.86 40.69 4.78
CA ARG A 57 13.29 41.02 4.54
C ARG A 57 14.24 39.96 5.12
N SER A 58 13.90 39.39 6.26
CA SER A 58 14.68 38.33 6.91
C SER A 58 14.45 36.93 6.35
N PHE A 59 13.40 36.73 5.55
CA PHE A 59 13.04 35.45 4.97
C PHE A 59 14.08 34.95 3.94
N LYS A 60 14.76 33.87 4.26
CA LYS A 60 15.79 33.25 3.42
C LYS A 60 15.20 32.05 2.67
N ALA A 61 14.45 32.31 1.62
CA ALA A 61 13.72 31.29 0.84
C ALA A 61 14.62 30.13 0.39
N SER A 62 15.80 30.43 -0.17
CA SER A 62 16.75 29.41 -0.64
C SER A 62 17.20 28.47 0.48
N LYS A 63 17.48 29.00 1.68
CA LYS A 63 17.90 28.18 2.82
C LYS A 63 16.76 27.29 3.32
N ILE A 64 15.54 27.84 3.42
CA ILE A 64 14.37 27.08 3.85
C ILE A 64 14.10 25.95 2.85
N PHE A 65 14.19 26.25 1.56
CA PHE A 65 13.97 25.28 0.50
C PHE A 65 15.03 24.17 0.50
N SER A 66 16.31 24.51 0.66
CA SER A 66 17.39 23.53 0.78
C SER A 66 17.20 22.62 1.99
N ASN A 67 16.90 23.20 3.17
CA ASN A 67 16.66 22.42 4.39
C ASN A 67 15.48 21.44 4.20
N TYR A 68 14.39 21.88 3.55
CA TYR A 68 13.26 21.02 3.26
C TYR A 68 13.66 19.79 2.43
N PHE A 69 14.47 19.98 1.38
CA PHE A 69 14.94 18.84 0.56
C PHE A 69 15.89 17.91 1.31
N GLU A 70 16.74 18.46 2.16
CA GLU A 70 17.61 17.63 3.00
C GLU A 70 16.80 16.80 4.00
N GLU A 71 15.83 17.42 4.68
CA GLU A 71 14.91 16.72 5.59
C GLU A 71 14.05 15.66 4.87
N ASP A 72 13.50 15.98 3.69
CA ASP A 72 12.72 15.04 2.88
C ASP A 72 13.57 13.84 2.44
N LYS A 73 14.82 14.09 2.02
CA LYS A 73 15.77 13.03 1.68
C LYS A 73 16.05 12.12 2.87
N ILE A 74 16.38 12.70 4.03
CA ILE A 74 16.64 11.95 5.26
C ILE A 74 15.41 11.13 5.68
N ASN A 75 14.21 11.71 5.59
CA ASN A 75 12.97 11.02 5.94
C ASN A 75 12.68 9.86 4.98
N LYS A 76 12.93 10.02 3.69
CA LYS A 76 12.81 8.94 2.68
C LYS A 76 13.80 7.82 2.96
N GLU A 77 15.06 8.14 3.25
CA GLU A 77 16.09 7.14 3.57
C GLU A 77 15.74 6.36 4.85
N LYS A 78 15.26 7.05 5.90
CA LYS A 78 14.78 6.40 7.13
C LYS A 78 13.59 5.46 6.85
N LYS A 79 12.65 5.88 6.03
CA LYS A 79 11.48 5.09 5.65
C LYS A 79 11.89 3.82 4.87
N ILE A 80 12.80 3.95 3.92
CA ILE A 80 13.35 2.82 3.15
C ILE A 80 14.06 1.83 4.08
N ALA A 81 14.89 2.33 5.00
CA ALA A 81 15.60 1.50 5.97
C ALA A 81 14.63 0.76 6.90
N LEU A 82 13.58 1.43 7.38
CA LEU A 82 12.53 0.82 8.21
C LEU A 82 11.82 -0.31 7.46
N LEU A 83 11.37 -0.06 6.22
CA LEU A 83 10.71 -1.07 5.39
C LEU A 83 11.62 -2.27 5.11
N LYS A 84 12.90 -2.03 4.86
CA LYS A 84 13.89 -3.11 4.70
C LYS A 84 13.99 -3.98 5.95
N ASN A 85 14.03 -3.38 7.14
CA ASN A 85 14.08 -4.11 8.40
C ASN A 85 12.81 -4.91 8.67
N ILE A 86 11.63 -4.33 8.38
CA ILE A 86 10.33 -5.02 8.49
C ILE A 86 10.31 -6.26 7.60
N LYS A 87 10.69 -6.13 6.32
CA LYS A 87 10.75 -7.25 5.37
C LYS A 87 11.71 -8.34 5.83
N LEU A 88 12.92 -7.95 6.24
CA LEU A 88 13.93 -8.89 6.73
C LEU A 88 13.43 -9.63 7.97
N GLY A 89 12.87 -8.93 8.95
CA GLY A 89 12.28 -9.52 10.15
C GLY A 89 11.19 -10.53 9.81
N LYS A 90 10.27 -10.18 8.89
CA LYS A 90 9.20 -11.07 8.43
C LYS A 90 9.74 -12.29 7.70
N SER A 91 10.74 -12.14 6.82
CA SER A 91 11.39 -13.27 6.14
C SER A 91 12.04 -14.24 7.13
N ILE A 92 12.74 -13.72 8.16
CA ILE A 92 13.35 -14.54 9.20
C ILE A 92 12.28 -15.27 10.01
N GLU A 93 11.20 -14.59 10.42
CA GLU A 93 10.06 -15.19 11.13
C GLU A 93 9.47 -16.34 10.32
N HIS A 94 9.17 -16.10 9.04
CA HIS A 94 8.60 -17.13 8.17
C HIS A 94 9.54 -18.33 8.00
N LYS A 95 10.84 -18.12 7.80
CA LYS A 95 11.82 -19.22 7.69
C LYS A 95 11.90 -20.03 8.96
N THR A 96 11.92 -19.37 10.12
CA THR A 96 11.94 -20.06 11.42
C THR A 96 10.69 -20.89 11.63
N LYS A 97 9.50 -20.35 11.33
CA LYS A 97 8.23 -21.09 11.47
C LYS A 97 8.09 -22.19 10.42
N LYS A 98 8.65 -22.01 9.23
CA LYS A 98 8.66 -23.05 8.18
C LYS A 98 9.39 -24.32 8.61
N SER A 99 10.47 -24.21 9.37
CA SER A 99 11.20 -25.38 9.88
C SER A 99 10.39 -26.24 10.86
N MET A 100 9.30 -25.70 11.42
CA MET A 100 8.39 -26.38 12.35
C MET A 100 7.04 -26.72 11.69
N SER A 101 6.90 -26.50 10.39
CA SER A 101 5.64 -26.69 9.66
C SER A 101 5.39 -28.16 9.29
N ILE A 102 4.13 -28.48 9.05
CA ILE A 102 3.66 -29.80 8.59
C ILE A 102 3.55 -29.72 7.07
N SER A 103 4.10 -30.70 6.37
CA SER A 103 3.98 -30.84 4.92
C SER A 103 2.78 -31.71 4.55
N THR A 104 2.07 -31.34 3.50
CA THR A 104 1.02 -32.16 2.87
C THR A 104 1.60 -32.95 1.67
N ASN A 105 0.82 -33.86 1.14
CA ASN A 105 1.22 -34.66 -0.04
C ASN A 105 1.37 -33.82 -1.31
N SER A 106 0.71 -32.66 -1.38
CA SER A 106 0.83 -31.72 -2.51
C SER A 106 2.13 -30.90 -2.48
N GLY A 107 2.87 -30.93 -1.36
CA GLY A 107 4.04 -30.10 -1.11
C GLY A 107 3.72 -28.74 -0.45
N LEU A 108 2.45 -28.45 -0.15
CA LEU A 108 2.09 -27.33 0.70
C LEU A 108 2.60 -27.58 2.12
N GLN A 109 3.04 -26.52 2.79
CA GLN A 109 3.42 -26.59 4.19
C GLN A 109 2.58 -25.60 5.01
N TYR A 110 2.26 -25.95 6.26
CA TYR A 110 1.52 -25.04 7.14
C TYR A 110 1.89 -25.24 8.61
N ILE A 111 1.70 -24.19 9.38
CA ILE A 111 1.80 -24.21 10.84
C ILE A 111 0.66 -23.39 11.43
N LYS A 112 -0.07 -23.95 12.40
CA LYS A 112 -1.04 -23.19 13.18
C LYS A 112 -0.30 -22.35 14.21
N THR A 113 -0.53 -21.04 14.18
CA THR A 113 0.01 -20.11 15.18
C THR A 113 -0.96 -19.92 16.34
N TYR A 114 -2.24 -20.23 16.12
CA TYR A 114 -3.27 -20.34 17.12
C TYR A 114 -4.25 -21.44 16.71
N THR A 115 -4.62 -22.31 17.67
CA THR A 115 -5.58 -23.40 17.46
C THR A 115 -6.85 -23.11 18.26
N SER A 116 -7.97 -23.04 17.57
CA SER A 116 -9.30 -22.85 18.17
C SER A 116 -10.00 -24.21 18.39
N ASN A 117 -11.11 -24.16 19.15
CA ASN A 117 -12.04 -25.27 19.26
C ASN A 117 -13.26 -25.10 18.32
N GLY A 118 -13.16 -24.25 17.33
CA GLY A 118 -14.23 -24.01 16.35
C GLY A 118 -14.45 -25.21 15.42
N PRO A 119 -15.55 -25.21 14.67
CA PRO A 119 -15.84 -26.27 13.71
C PRO A 119 -14.83 -26.25 12.56
N LYS A 120 -14.58 -27.40 11.97
CA LYS A 120 -13.71 -27.52 10.80
C LYS A 120 -14.32 -26.75 9.61
N VAL A 121 -13.47 -26.16 8.79
CA VAL A 121 -13.88 -25.51 7.55
C VAL A 121 -14.60 -26.51 6.64
N ASP A 122 -15.85 -26.18 6.29
CA ASP A 122 -16.67 -26.97 5.39
C ASP A 122 -16.48 -26.44 3.95
N PRO A 123 -16.00 -27.26 3.00
CA PRO A 123 -15.81 -26.86 1.61
C PRO A 123 -17.08 -26.39 0.89
N LYS A 124 -18.26 -26.71 1.40
CA LYS A 124 -19.54 -26.33 0.83
C LYS A 124 -20.03 -24.95 1.32
N LYS A 125 -19.40 -24.39 2.34
CA LYS A 125 -19.77 -23.11 2.96
C LYS A 125 -18.77 -22.04 2.64
N ALA A 126 -19.24 -20.79 2.61
CA ALA A 126 -18.35 -19.65 2.58
C ALA A 126 -17.75 -19.40 3.98
N ILE A 127 -16.55 -18.92 4.03
CA ILE A 127 -15.84 -18.53 5.26
C ILE A 127 -15.35 -17.11 5.14
N MET A 128 -15.32 -16.39 6.25
CA MET A 128 -14.71 -15.05 6.33
C MET A 128 -13.27 -15.22 6.82
N THR A 129 -12.32 -14.77 6.03
CA THR A 129 -10.88 -14.98 6.28
C THR A 129 -10.14 -13.65 6.26
N HIS A 130 -9.47 -13.30 7.36
CA HIS A 130 -8.39 -12.30 7.29
C HIS A 130 -7.14 -12.94 6.69
N TYR A 131 -6.43 -12.17 5.88
CA TYR A 131 -5.19 -12.64 5.25
C TYR A 131 -4.15 -11.53 5.12
N ALA A 132 -2.90 -11.96 5.09
CA ALA A 132 -1.79 -11.18 4.56
C ALA A 132 -0.92 -12.14 3.73
N VAL A 133 -0.59 -11.76 2.50
CA VAL A 133 0.21 -12.59 1.59
C VAL A 133 1.56 -11.96 1.32
N TYR A 134 2.60 -12.77 1.46
CA TYR A 134 3.99 -12.34 1.37
C TYR A 134 4.78 -13.16 0.35
N PHE A 135 5.84 -12.56 -0.17
CA PHE A 135 6.93 -13.29 -0.80
C PHE A 135 7.92 -13.82 0.25
N GLU A 136 8.80 -14.76 -0.15
CA GLU A 136 9.79 -15.36 0.76
C GLU A 136 10.83 -14.35 1.30
N ASP A 137 11.02 -13.22 0.62
CA ASP A 137 11.86 -12.10 1.07
C ASP A 137 11.20 -11.23 2.16
N GLY A 138 9.95 -11.54 2.54
CA GLY A 138 9.14 -10.80 3.50
C GLY A 138 8.43 -9.59 2.91
N SER A 139 8.48 -9.37 1.59
CA SER A 139 7.68 -8.34 0.93
C SER A 139 6.20 -8.69 0.98
N LEU A 140 5.37 -7.75 1.40
CA LEU A 140 3.92 -7.89 1.41
C LEU A 140 3.36 -7.68 0.00
N LEU A 141 2.55 -8.64 -0.47
CA LEU A 141 1.86 -8.57 -1.77
C LEU A 141 0.48 -7.92 -1.62
N ASP A 142 -0.34 -8.41 -0.68
CA ASP A 142 -1.67 -7.87 -0.37
C ASP A 142 -2.11 -8.30 1.04
N THR A 143 -3.08 -7.58 1.58
CA THR A 143 -3.67 -7.90 2.88
C THR A 143 -5.10 -7.38 3.02
N SER A 144 -5.89 -8.06 3.83
CA SER A 144 -7.20 -7.59 4.31
C SER A 144 -7.12 -6.81 5.62
N ILE A 145 -5.92 -6.60 6.18
CA ILE A 145 -5.70 -5.98 7.48
C ILE A 145 -5.05 -4.61 7.28
N LEU A 146 -5.75 -3.54 7.70
CA LEU A 146 -5.29 -2.16 7.47
C LEU A 146 -3.94 -1.87 8.13
N GLU A 147 -3.77 -2.30 9.38
CA GLU A 147 -2.54 -2.08 10.15
C GLU A 147 -1.32 -2.70 9.47
N VAL A 148 -1.49 -3.88 8.86
CA VAL A 148 -0.43 -4.53 8.09
C VAL A 148 -0.11 -3.73 6.82
N ALA A 149 -1.12 -3.22 6.11
CA ALA A 149 -0.91 -2.38 4.94
C ALA A 149 -0.22 -1.05 5.29
N GLU A 150 -0.57 -0.44 6.44
CA GLU A 150 0.08 0.77 6.96
C GLU A 150 1.54 0.52 7.33
N GLN A 151 1.85 -0.60 7.99
CA GLN A 151 3.20 -0.98 8.35
C GLN A 151 4.12 -1.12 7.12
N TYR A 152 3.60 -1.64 6.02
CA TYR A 152 4.34 -1.83 4.76
C TYR A 152 4.24 -0.64 3.79
N ASP A 153 3.52 0.43 4.18
CA ASP A 153 3.30 1.62 3.35
C ASP A 153 2.65 1.32 1.99
N ILE A 154 1.76 0.35 1.94
CA ILE A 154 1.02 -0.05 0.73
C ILE A 154 -0.49 0.15 0.84
N VAL A 155 -0.93 1.09 1.67
CA VAL A 155 -2.36 1.36 1.84
C VAL A 155 -2.99 1.78 0.52
N ASN A 156 -3.96 1.01 0.07
CA ASN A 156 -4.81 1.39 -1.05
C ASN A 156 -5.92 2.31 -0.55
N LEU A 157 -5.82 3.60 -0.86
CA LEU A 157 -6.78 4.60 -0.39
C LEU A 157 -8.21 4.36 -0.89
N LYS A 158 -8.39 3.81 -2.11
CA LYS A 158 -9.72 3.47 -2.62
C LYS A 158 -10.34 2.33 -1.81
N LYS A 159 -9.55 1.28 -1.54
CA LYS A 159 -9.95 0.15 -0.68
C LYS A 159 -10.27 0.64 0.75
N LYS A 160 -9.42 1.51 1.33
CA LYS A 160 -9.63 2.08 2.68
C LYS A 160 -10.92 2.89 2.76
N ASN A 161 -11.15 3.80 1.81
CA ASN A 161 -12.34 4.67 1.78
C ASN A 161 -13.65 3.88 1.54
N ALA A 162 -13.56 2.74 0.86
CA ALA A 162 -14.69 1.82 0.66
C ALA A 162 -14.89 0.82 1.81
N GLY A 163 -14.14 0.93 2.92
CA GLY A 163 -14.19 -0.04 4.03
C GLY A 163 -13.69 -1.43 3.66
N GLY A 164 -12.82 -1.55 2.65
CA GLY A 164 -12.42 -2.83 2.08
C GLY A 164 -11.27 -3.56 2.80
N TYR A 165 -10.81 -3.04 3.96
CA TYR A 165 -9.91 -3.77 4.85
C TYR A 165 -10.72 -4.56 5.87
N THR A 166 -11.38 -5.61 5.39
CA THR A 166 -12.28 -6.52 6.14
C THR A 166 -11.98 -7.95 5.75
N PRO A 167 -12.45 -8.94 6.54
CA PRO A 167 -12.29 -10.34 6.17
C PRO A 167 -12.84 -10.61 4.77
N LEU A 168 -12.09 -11.36 3.98
CA LEU A 168 -12.47 -11.79 2.64
C LEU A 168 -13.42 -12.97 2.71
N GLU A 169 -14.55 -12.87 2.02
CA GLU A 169 -15.40 -14.05 1.79
C GLU A 169 -14.65 -15.04 0.89
N SER A 170 -14.31 -16.19 1.43
CA SER A 170 -13.54 -17.22 0.76
C SER A 170 -14.35 -18.49 0.64
N ARG A 171 -14.35 -19.10 -0.53
CA ARG A 171 -14.91 -20.44 -0.78
C ARG A 171 -13.77 -21.37 -1.17
N VAL A 172 -13.80 -22.58 -0.66
CA VAL A 172 -12.68 -23.53 -0.78
C VAL A 172 -13.08 -24.83 -1.49
N GLY A 173 -14.19 -24.80 -2.19
CA GLY A 173 -14.63 -25.88 -3.08
C GLY A 173 -13.70 -26.06 -4.29
N PRO A 174 -13.81 -27.17 -5.03
CA PRO A 174 -12.92 -27.47 -6.16
C PRO A 174 -13.02 -26.41 -7.27
N ASP A 175 -14.23 -25.90 -7.55
CA ASP A 175 -14.51 -24.99 -8.67
C ASP A 175 -14.37 -23.49 -8.29
N ASP A 176 -14.00 -23.18 -7.05
CA ASP A 176 -13.82 -21.79 -6.60
C ASP A 176 -12.53 -21.16 -7.16
N ALA A 177 -12.57 -19.87 -7.44
CA ALA A 177 -11.57 -19.13 -8.20
C ALA A 177 -10.22 -18.89 -7.49
N PHE A 178 -10.08 -19.27 -6.22
CA PHE A 178 -8.83 -19.11 -5.50
C PHE A 178 -7.75 -20.11 -5.94
N ILE A 179 -6.49 -19.72 -5.77
CA ILE A 179 -5.34 -20.59 -6.06
C ILE A 179 -5.44 -21.92 -5.29
N PRO A 180 -5.02 -23.04 -5.88
CA PRO A 180 -5.15 -24.38 -5.28
C PRO A 180 -4.60 -24.47 -3.87
N GLY A 181 -3.41 -23.93 -3.63
CA GLY A 181 -2.76 -23.97 -2.32
C GLY A 181 -3.51 -23.19 -1.24
N PHE A 182 -4.13 -22.06 -1.57
CA PHE A 182 -4.95 -21.31 -0.61
C PHE A 182 -6.18 -22.11 -0.20
N LYS A 183 -6.91 -22.69 -1.18
CA LYS A 183 -8.05 -23.56 -0.92
C LYS A 183 -7.68 -24.78 -0.07
N GLU A 184 -6.57 -25.43 -0.40
CA GLU A 184 -6.07 -26.59 0.37
C GLU A 184 -5.72 -26.17 1.80
N GLY A 185 -4.95 -25.09 1.97
CA GLY A 185 -4.53 -24.61 3.28
C GLY A 185 -5.68 -24.26 4.20
N LEU A 186 -6.70 -23.54 3.71
CA LEU A 186 -7.87 -23.19 4.52
C LEU A 186 -8.70 -24.42 4.94
N ARG A 187 -8.79 -25.47 4.10
CA ARG A 187 -9.47 -26.73 4.46
C ARG A 187 -8.81 -27.51 5.59
N LEU A 188 -7.55 -27.21 5.92
CA LEU A 188 -6.83 -27.82 7.05
C LEU A 188 -7.15 -27.17 8.39
N LEU A 189 -7.85 -26.03 8.37
CA LEU A 189 -8.10 -25.19 9.54
C LEU A 189 -9.52 -25.35 10.08
N ASN A 190 -9.69 -24.87 11.30
CA ASN A 190 -10.98 -24.69 11.96
C ASN A 190 -11.32 -23.18 12.02
N VAL A 191 -12.59 -22.86 12.22
CA VAL A 191 -13.03 -21.49 12.51
C VAL A 191 -12.34 -21.00 13.78
N GLY A 192 -11.75 -19.81 13.73
CA GLY A 192 -10.96 -19.20 14.80
C GLY A 192 -9.48 -19.57 14.78
N ASP A 193 -9.03 -20.52 13.93
CA ASP A 193 -7.60 -20.81 13.78
C ASP A 193 -6.86 -19.66 13.10
N LYS A 194 -5.60 -19.46 13.53
CA LYS A 194 -4.61 -18.66 12.80
C LYS A 194 -3.49 -19.55 12.31
N ALA A 195 -3.06 -19.35 11.08
CA ALA A 195 -2.02 -20.20 10.48
C ALA A 195 -1.13 -19.42 9.51
N ILE A 196 0.06 -19.95 9.30
CA ILE A 196 0.93 -19.59 8.19
C ILE A 196 0.93 -20.77 7.22
N ILE A 197 0.64 -20.46 5.95
CA ILE A 197 0.56 -21.43 4.86
C ILE A 197 1.62 -21.07 3.82
N TYR A 198 2.57 -21.97 3.58
CA TYR A 198 3.63 -21.85 2.59
C TYR A 198 3.20 -22.55 1.32
N ILE A 199 2.93 -21.80 0.29
CA ILE A 199 2.36 -22.27 -0.97
C ILE A 199 3.45 -22.24 -2.04
N PRO A 200 3.91 -23.40 -2.53
CA PRO A 200 4.85 -23.44 -3.63
C PRO A 200 4.19 -22.90 -4.91
N TYR A 201 4.99 -22.36 -5.81
CA TYR A 201 4.52 -21.65 -7.00
C TYR A 201 3.52 -22.45 -7.86
N TYR A 202 3.69 -23.76 -7.96
CA TYR A 202 2.79 -24.63 -8.75
C TYR A 202 1.39 -24.83 -8.12
N LEU A 203 1.23 -24.50 -6.85
CA LEU A 203 -0.06 -24.42 -6.14
C LEU A 203 -0.56 -22.96 -6.01
N ALA A 204 0.21 -21.99 -6.54
CA ALA A 204 -0.09 -20.56 -6.56
C ALA A 204 -0.39 -20.10 -8.01
N TRP A 205 0.42 -19.20 -8.57
CA TRP A 205 0.24 -18.67 -9.94
C TRP A 205 1.13 -19.34 -11.00
N GLY A 206 1.76 -20.47 -10.66
CA GLY A 206 2.45 -21.34 -11.58
C GLY A 206 3.71 -20.77 -12.23
N GLU A 207 4.01 -21.30 -13.40
CA GLU A 207 5.20 -20.99 -14.22
C GLU A 207 5.18 -19.55 -14.79
N VAL A 208 4.00 -18.94 -14.90
CA VAL A 208 3.80 -17.65 -15.59
C VAL A 208 3.71 -16.50 -14.60
N GLY A 209 3.26 -16.74 -13.37
CA GLY A 209 2.94 -15.69 -12.40
C GLY A 209 1.62 -14.98 -12.71
N SER A 210 1.46 -13.73 -12.26
CA SER A 210 0.25 -12.94 -12.52
C SER A 210 0.57 -11.46 -12.67
N GLY A 211 0.34 -10.93 -13.87
CA GLY A 211 0.58 -9.54 -14.22
C GLY A 211 2.02 -9.10 -13.91
N SER A 212 2.19 -7.83 -13.55
CA SER A 212 3.50 -7.28 -13.14
C SER A 212 3.82 -7.47 -11.66
N MET A 213 2.83 -7.90 -10.85
CA MET A 213 2.97 -7.98 -9.40
C MET A 213 3.52 -9.32 -8.90
N ILE A 214 3.23 -10.40 -9.60
CA ILE A 214 3.63 -11.75 -9.19
C ILE A 214 4.53 -12.36 -10.27
N PRO A 215 5.85 -12.37 -10.03
CA PRO A 215 6.79 -12.97 -10.99
C PRO A 215 6.53 -14.44 -11.25
N PRO A 216 7.00 -14.99 -12.38
CA PRO A 216 7.00 -16.41 -12.64
C PRO A 216 7.63 -17.22 -11.51
N LYS A 217 7.08 -18.40 -11.20
CA LYS A 217 7.62 -19.34 -10.20
C LYS A 217 7.74 -18.75 -8.78
N SER A 218 6.86 -17.82 -8.43
CA SER A 218 6.86 -17.20 -7.10
C SER A 218 6.18 -18.10 -6.07
N ASN A 219 6.94 -18.58 -5.08
CA ASN A 219 6.37 -19.11 -3.86
C ASN A 219 5.75 -17.97 -3.04
N VAL A 220 4.64 -18.25 -2.37
CA VAL A 220 3.97 -17.26 -1.53
C VAL A 220 3.65 -17.83 -0.16
N ILE A 221 3.53 -16.94 0.80
CA ILE A 221 3.26 -17.26 2.19
C ILE A 221 2.01 -16.51 2.61
N PHE A 222 1.00 -17.23 3.04
CA PHE A 222 -0.24 -16.65 3.57
C PHE A 222 -0.25 -16.74 5.09
N GLU A 223 -0.39 -15.60 5.75
CA GLU A 223 -0.87 -15.56 7.13
C GLU A 223 -2.38 -15.41 7.08
N VAL A 224 -3.11 -16.31 7.74
CA VAL A 224 -4.57 -16.35 7.70
C VAL A 224 -5.19 -16.47 9.08
N GLU A 225 -6.39 -15.92 9.23
CA GLU A 225 -7.28 -16.12 10.36
C GLU A 225 -8.67 -16.43 9.85
N ILE A 226 -9.24 -17.58 10.24
CA ILE A 226 -10.62 -17.93 9.91
C ILE A 226 -11.54 -17.27 10.93
N VAL A 227 -12.29 -16.27 10.52
CA VAL A 227 -13.12 -15.46 11.44
C VAL A 227 -14.44 -16.16 11.74
N GLU A 228 -15.17 -16.57 10.68
CA GLU A 228 -16.49 -17.20 10.82
C GLU A 228 -16.86 -18.04 9.60
N LEU A 229 -17.88 -18.90 9.77
CA LEU A 229 -18.63 -19.57 8.68
C LEU A 229 -19.83 -18.72 8.31
N LYS A 230 -20.12 -18.65 7.00
CA LYS A 230 -21.37 -18.08 6.46
C LYS A 230 -22.32 -19.18 5.99
#